data_06323f6357fb822be03cf79f64c816b9
#
_entry.id   06323f6357fb822be03cf79f64c816b9
#
_cell.length_a   1.000
_cell.length_b   1.000
_cell.length_c   1.000
_cell.angle_alpha   90.00
_cell.angle_beta   90.00
_cell.angle_gamma   90.00
#
_symmetry.space_group_name_H-M   'P 1'
#
loop_
_entity.id
_entity.type
_entity.pdbx_description
1 polymer ?
#
loop_
_entity_poly.entity_id
_entity_poly.type
_entity_poly.pdbx_seq_one_letter_code
_entity_poly.pdbx_strand_id
1 'polypeptide(L)'
;MNKNYCNKNLNQKIFKNMNLKEVSFLKSNISKANFINCNLEKGDFWESKLSHTKFANTKFKDCVFTDADLRGASFVNSSIIRSNLSHTDLRNVNFKTSKLIKINLRDAIFNDKTKWPKNFNPLSHGARKYKLIKKKVEKKLSKLEKKILHELTAGKGFYVIKNYFSKKKIKKAFKLILNKINKDKVWRKKYKNFSRDKKINQFYHYNLLNLDKIFVELIQPKIAMNVYKKLLGERFICGFFSTNCLLPGARGQLPHCDYPYIDIAKPGEKIPFDLNISGHIGKRFLFNCQIVVPLTDFNFDNGTTGFRSGSQKYCKFPQKDEFKKRKFEQYKIKAGSIIMFNGLLWHCSMPNYTDNQYRFCTLGQYIPHFIKPMHDLREMTNKKIIANDKGYLKQLMGVNLNYPRKSLYPDTYLF
;
A
#
# COMPACT_ATOMS: atom_id res chain seq x y z
N MET A 1 -9.72 17.69 -47.91
CA MET A 1 -9.59 18.32 -46.58
C MET A 1 -9.61 17.22 -45.52
N ASN A 2 -8.52 17.04 -44.79
CA ASN A 2 -8.50 16.08 -43.69
C ASN A 2 -9.43 16.61 -42.57
N LYS A 3 -10.58 15.93 -42.41
CA LYS A 3 -11.52 16.27 -41.33
C LYS A 3 -10.90 15.95 -39.98
N ASN A 4 -10.59 16.93 -39.18
CA ASN A 4 -10.04 16.73 -37.83
C ASN A 4 -11.15 16.90 -36.79
N TYR A 5 -11.40 15.83 -36.01
CA TYR A 5 -12.38 15.80 -34.93
C TYR A 5 -11.72 15.69 -33.53
N CYS A 6 -10.43 15.99 -33.42
CA CYS A 6 -9.73 15.94 -32.12
C CYS A 6 -10.42 16.76 -31.04
N ASN A 7 -10.51 16.19 -29.84
CA ASN A 7 -11.12 16.84 -28.66
C ASN A 7 -12.59 17.30 -28.87
N LYS A 8 -13.30 16.79 -29.88
CA LYS A 8 -14.70 17.19 -30.14
C LYS A 8 -15.69 16.30 -29.37
N ASN A 9 -16.84 16.89 -29.03
CA ASN A 9 -17.98 16.14 -28.55
C ASN A 9 -18.89 15.77 -29.74
N LEU A 10 -18.85 14.50 -30.09
CA LEU A 10 -19.59 13.91 -31.20
C LEU A 10 -20.54 12.82 -30.70
N ASN A 11 -20.94 12.90 -29.42
CA ASN A 11 -21.85 11.93 -28.82
C ASN A 11 -23.15 11.82 -29.62
N GLN A 12 -23.58 10.58 -29.87
CA GLN A 12 -24.79 10.24 -30.64
C GLN A 12 -24.79 10.69 -32.13
N LYS A 13 -23.69 11.24 -32.67
CA LYS A 13 -23.62 11.63 -34.08
C LYS A 13 -23.75 10.42 -35.02
N ILE A 14 -24.30 10.68 -36.21
CA ILE A 14 -24.45 9.69 -37.27
C ILE A 14 -23.48 10.03 -38.39
N PHE A 15 -22.64 9.06 -38.75
CA PHE A 15 -21.76 9.07 -39.89
C PHE A 15 -22.21 7.99 -40.86
N LYS A 16 -22.73 8.33 -42.03
CA LYS A 16 -23.29 7.35 -42.96
C LYS A 16 -22.66 7.56 -44.34
N ASN A 17 -22.22 6.45 -44.95
CA ASN A 17 -21.65 6.42 -46.32
C ASN A 17 -20.46 7.38 -46.48
N MET A 18 -19.65 7.53 -45.44
CA MET A 18 -18.56 8.53 -45.41
C MET A 18 -17.19 7.85 -45.66
N ASN A 19 -16.41 8.48 -46.52
CA ASN A 19 -14.97 8.20 -46.54
C ASN A 19 -14.28 9.09 -45.48
N LEU A 20 -13.87 8.45 -44.40
CA LEU A 20 -13.19 9.06 -43.21
C LEU A 20 -11.75 8.53 -43.13
N LYS A 21 -11.11 8.30 -44.26
CA LYS A 21 -9.71 7.91 -44.29
C LYS A 21 -8.81 8.98 -43.69
N GLU A 22 -7.85 8.58 -42.87
CA GLU A 22 -6.87 9.45 -42.21
C GLU A 22 -7.50 10.51 -41.27
N VAL A 23 -8.73 10.27 -40.80
CA VAL A 23 -9.43 11.19 -39.89
C VAL A 23 -8.94 10.96 -38.46
N SER A 24 -8.68 12.05 -37.75
CA SER A 24 -8.36 11.97 -36.32
C SER A 24 -9.58 12.27 -35.45
N PHE A 25 -9.86 11.36 -34.52
CA PHE A 25 -10.81 11.44 -33.42
C PHE A 25 -10.11 11.46 -32.06
N LEU A 26 -8.83 11.81 -32.04
CA LEU A 26 -7.99 11.86 -30.84
C LEU A 26 -8.72 12.53 -29.67
N LYS A 27 -8.79 11.85 -28.52
CA LYS A 27 -9.40 12.36 -27.29
C LYS A 27 -10.84 12.85 -27.42
N SER A 28 -11.54 12.49 -28.49
CA SER A 28 -12.93 12.91 -28.72
C SER A 28 -13.94 12.05 -27.98
N ASN A 29 -15.11 12.60 -27.72
CA ASN A 29 -16.26 11.84 -27.21
C ASN A 29 -17.18 11.46 -28.36
N ILE A 30 -17.12 10.20 -28.80
CA ILE A 30 -17.95 9.62 -29.87
C ILE A 30 -18.90 8.55 -29.28
N SER A 31 -19.14 8.58 -27.98
CA SER A 31 -20.02 7.62 -27.32
C SER A 31 -21.41 7.59 -27.99
N LYS A 32 -21.98 6.41 -28.14
CA LYS A 32 -23.28 6.17 -28.77
C LYS A 32 -23.42 6.70 -30.21
N ALA A 33 -22.35 7.10 -30.87
CA ALA A 33 -22.38 7.46 -32.28
C ALA A 33 -22.65 6.23 -33.17
N ASN A 34 -23.13 6.48 -34.40
CA ASN A 34 -23.38 5.44 -35.39
C ASN A 34 -22.51 5.69 -36.62
N PHE A 35 -21.68 4.71 -36.98
CA PHE A 35 -20.91 4.68 -38.22
C PHE A 35 -21.49 3.56 -39.12
N ILE A 36 -22.04 3.96 -40.25
CA ILE A 36 -22.73 3.06 -41.17
C ILE A 36 -22.07 3.16 -42.54
N ASN A 37 -21.59 2.05 -43.09
CA ASN A 37 -20.93 1.97 -44.40
C ASN A 37 -19.76 2.99 -44.49
N CYS A 38 -18.96 3.15 -43.44
CA CYS A 38 -17.86 4.11 -43.42
C CYS A 38 -16.52 3.42 -43.73
N ASN A 39 -15.61 4.20 -44.35
CA ASN A 39 -14.21 3.83 -44.46
C ASN A 39 -13.36 4.65 -43.51
N LEU A 40 -12.75 4.00 -42.51
CA LEU A 40 -11.92 4.60 -41.44
C LEU A 40 -10.46 4.12 -41.55
N GLU A 41 -9.96 3.85 -42.73
CA GLU A 41 -8.56 3.49 -42.96
C GLU A 41 -7.62 4.57 -42.38
N LYS A 42 -6.58 4.16 -41.61
CA LYS A 42 -5.64 5.02 -40.90
C LYS A 42 -6.29 6.05 -39.95
N GLY A 43 -7.48 5.74 -39.41
CA GLY A 43 -8.16 6.57 -38.43
C GLY A 43 -7.47 6.51 -37.06
N ASP A 44 -7.39 7.65 -36.39
CA ASP A 44 -6.79 7.77 -35.07
C ASP A 44 -7.88 8.00 -34.00
N PHE A 45 -8.01 7.06 -33.07
CA PHE A 45 -8.97 7.07 -31.95
C PHE A 45 -8.26 7.02 -30.60
N TRP A 46 -7.00 7.44 -30.51
CA TRP A 46 -6.25 7.39 -29.28
C TRP A 46 -6.97 8.15 -28.15
N GLU A 47 -7.07 7.53 -26.95
CA GLU A 47 -7.75 8.05 -25.77
C GLU A 47 -9.21 8.51 -26.01
N SER A 48 -9.85 8.10 -27.09
CA SER A 48 -11.24 8.51 -27.37
C SER A 48 -12.28 7.71 -26.58
N LYS A 49 -13.43 8.33 -26.31
CA LYS A 49 -14.60 7.68 -25.70
C LYS A 49 -15.51 7.15 -26.79
N LEU A 50 -15.56 5.82 -26.93
CA LEU A 50 -16.34 5.09 -27.93
C LEU A 50 -17.37 4.16 -27.29
N SER A 51 -17.74 4.40 -26.03
CA SER A 51 -18.67 3.54 -25.32
C SER A 51 -20.04 3.50 -26.03
N HIS A 52 -20.55 2.27 -26.25
CA HIS A 52 -21.80 2.02 -26.95
C HIS A 52 -21.89 2.55 -28.39
N THR A 53 -20.75 2.87 -29.02
CA THR A 53 -20.72 3.26 -30.43
C THR A 53 -21.07 2.06 -31.32
N LYS A 54 -21.85 2.30 -32.37
CA LYS A 54 -22.24 1.26 -33.34
C LYS A 54 -21.46 1.46 -34.66
N PHE A 55 -20.77 0.41 -35.08
CA PHE A 55 -20.10 0.35 -36.36
C PHE A 55 -20.76 -0.76 -37.16
N ALA A 56 -21.42 -0.40 -38.25
CA ALA A 56 -22.06 -1.34 -39.16
C ALA A 56 -21.42 -1.26 -40.56
N ASN A 57 -21.01 -2.38 -41.13
CA ASN A 57 -20.38 -2.46 -42.46
C ASN A 57 -19.20 -1.49 -42.61
N THR A 58 -18.44 -1.24 -41.53
CA THR A 58 -17.39 -0.24 -41.49
C THR A 58 -16.01 -0.88 -41.62
N LYS A 59 -15.14 -0.24 -42.41
CA LYS A 59 -13.77 -0.73 -42.67
C LYS A 59 -12.76 0.05 -41.81
N PHE A 60 -12.00 -0.70 -40.99
CA PHE A 60 -10.86 -0.19 -40.26
C PHE A 60 -9.60 -0.91 -40.76
N LYS A 61 -8.66 -0.18 -41.24
CA LYS A 61 -7.37 -0.68 -41.67
C LYS A 61 -6.29 0.28 -41.19
N ASP A 62 -5.26 -0.25 -40.54
CA ASP A 62 -4.16 0.52 -40.00
C ASP A 62 -4.61 1.62 -39.00
N CYS A 63 -5.67 1.37 -38.22
CA CYS A 63 -6.22 2.32 -37.24
C CYS A 63 -5.56 2.21 -35.88
N VAL A 64 -5.58 3.32 -35.12
CA VAL A 64 -5.08 3.41 -33.76
C VAL A 64 -6.25 3.60 -32.78
N PHE A 65 -6.45 2.63 -31.86
CA PHE A 65 -7.44 2.69 -30.79
C PHE A 65 -6.78 2.65 -29.40
N THR A 66 -5.49 2.83 -29.33
CA THR A 66 -4.76 2.74 -28.05
C THR A 66 -5.42 3.58 -26.98
N ASP A 67 -5.58 3.02 -25.78
CA ASP A 67 -6.22 3.67 -24.61
C ASP A 67 -7.68 4.13 -24.80
N ALA A 68 -8.35 3.70 -25.86
CA ALA A 68 -9.75 4.05 -26.10
C ALA A 68 -10.72 3.26 -25.21
N ASP A 69 -11.82 3.90 -24.81
CA ASP A 69 -12.95 3.26 -24.11
C ASP A 69 -13.99 2.75 -25.13
N LEU A 70 -13.94 1.46 -25.43
CA LEU A 70 -14.84 0.78 -26.38
C LEU A 70 -15.98 0.02 -25.67
N ARG A 71 -16.21 0.22 -24.38
CA ARG A 71 -17.22 -0.53 -23.62
C ARG A 71 -18.59 -0.56 -24.29
N GLY A 72 -19.09 -1.78 -24.53
CA GLY A 72 -20.39 -1.96 -25.14
C GLY A 72 -20.49 -1.53 -26.62
N ALA A 73 -19.38 -1.19 -27.26
CA ALA A 73 -19.39 -0.91 -28.70
C ALA A 73 -19.73 -2.15 -29.52
N SER A 74 -20.23 -1.94 -30.74
CA SER A 74 -20.63 -3.02 -31.65
C SER A 74 -20.01 -2.82 -33.02
N PHE A 75 -19.39 -3.90 -33.57
CA PHE A 75 -18.72 -3.92 -34.87
C PHE A 75 -19.40 -4.92 -35.79
N VAL A 76 -20.70 -4.69 -36.10
CA VAL A 76 -21.49 -5.61 -36.93
C VAL A 76 -20.99 -5.57 -38.35
N ASN A 77 -20.68 -6.75 -38.92
CA ASN A 77 -20.21 -6.93 -40.32
C ASN A 77 -19.05 -5.99 -40.68
N SER A 78 -18.24 -5.59 -39.71
CA SER A 78 -17.14 -4.66 -39.90
C SER A 78 -15.81 -5.42 -40.02
N SER A 79 -14.82 -4.82 -40.65
CA SER A 79 -13.47 -5.39 -40.74
C SER A 79 -12.46 -4.51 -40.01
N ILE A 80 -11.65 -5.14 -39.14
CA ILE A 80 -10.57 -4.48 -38.38
C ILE A 80 -9.27 -5.21 -38.76
N ILE A 81 -8.43 -4.53 -39.56
CA ILE A 81 -7.24 -5.12 -40.16
C ILE A 81 -6.01 -4.31 -39.78
N ARG A 82 -4.93 -4.97 -39.32
CA ARG A 82 -3.64 -4.36 -38.94
C ARG A 82 -3.77 -3.16 -38.01
N SER A 83 -4.76 -3.17 -37.10
CA SER A 83 -5.09 -2.05 -36.23
C SER A 83 -4.61 -2.31 -34.82
N ASN A 84 -4.27 -1.22 -34.13
CA ASN A 84 -3.78 -1.26 -32.77
C ASN A 84 -4.91 -0.97 -31.77
N LEU A 85 -5.32 -1.99 -31.01
CA LEU A 85 -6.30 -1.91 -29.93
C LEU A 85 -5.63 -2.16 -28.56
N SER A 86 -4.34 -1.89 -28.42
CA SER A 86 -3.65 -2.08 -27.14
C SER A 86 -4.23 -1.17 -26.07
N HIS A 87 -4.24 -1.66 -24.83
CA HIS A 87 -4.74 -0.93 -23.65
C HIS A 87 -6.22 -0.50 -23.70
N THR A 88 -7.01 -0.96 -24.67
CA THR A 88 -8.43 -0.62 -24.80
C THR A 88 -9.30 -1.32 -23.76
N ASP A 89 -10.41 -0.70 -23.41
CA ASP A 89 -11.47 -1.36 -22.64
C ASP A 89 -12.52 -1.97 -23.58
N LEU A 90 -12.43 -3.28 -23.78
CA LEU A 90 -13.29 -4.06 -24.69
C LEU A 90 -14.44 -4.78 -23.95
N ARG A 91 -14.74 -4.42 -22.71
CA ARG A 91 -15.82 -5.07 -21.96
C ARG A 91 -17.17 -4.87 -22.64
N ASN A 92 -17.92 -5.94 -22.79
CA ASN A 92 -19.22 -5.98 -23.45
C ASN A 92 -19.20 -5.61 -24.95
N VAL A 93 -18.06 -5.56 -25.60
CA VAL A 93 -17.96 -5.27 -27.05
C VAL A 93 -18.52 -6.46 -27.85
N ASN A 94 -19.18 -6.16 -28.95
CA ASN A 94 -19.67 -7.18 -29.88
C ASN A 94 -18.84 -7.18 -31.19
N PHE A 95 -17.94 -8.18 -31.30
CA PHE A 95 -17.19 -8.50 -32.55
C PHE A 95 -17.71 -9.75 -33.27
N LYS A 96 -18.87 -10.32 -32.88
CA LYS A 96 -19.34 -11.65 -33.34
C LYS A 96 -19.29 -11.84 -34.86
N THR A 97 -19.66 -10.82 -35.60
CA THR A 97 -19.71 -10.85 -37.09
C THR A 97 -18.57 -10.05 -37.73
N SER A 98 -17.58 -9.66 -36.97
CA SER A 98 -16.45 -8.84 -37.43
C SER A 98 -15.34 -9.73 -38.02
N LYS A 99 -14.60 -9.20 -38.97
CA LYS A 99 -13.35 -9.77 -39.46
C LYS A 99 -12.17 -9.12 -38.77
N LEU A 100 -11.45 -9.87 -37.91
CA LEU A 100 -10.30 -9.41 -37.15
C LEU A 100 -9.02 -10.02 -37.74
N ILE A 101 -8.12 -9.21 -38.29
CA ILE A 101 -6.89 -9.71 -38.96
C ILE A 101 -5.68 -8.87 -38.51
N LYS A 102 -4.63 -9.54 -38.00
CA LYS A 102 -3.37 -8.91 -37.58
C LYS A 102 -3.60 -7.72 -36.64
N ILE A 103 -4.52 -7.87 -35.69
CA ILE A 103 -4.79 -6.83 -34.67
C ILE A 103 -3.89 -7.02 -33.47
N ASN A 104 -3.53 -5.90 -32.84
CA ASN A 104 -2.80 -5.88 -31.56
C ASN A 104 -3.79 -5.63 -30.41
N LEU A 105 -3.92 -6.60 -29.49
CA LEU A 105 -4.75 -6.50 -28.30
C LEU A 105 -3.92 -6.45 -27.01
N ARG A 106 -2.63 -6.12 -27.10
CA ARG A 106 -1.76 -6.08 -25.95
C ARG A 106 -2.40 -5.26 -24.81
N ASP A 107 -2.57 -5.90 -23.64
CA ASP A 107 -3.15 -5.28 -22.44
C ASP A 107 -4.60 -4.74 -22.57
N ALA A 108 -5.28 -5.00 -23.69
CA ALA A 108 -6.70 -4.75 -23.81
C ALA A 108 -7.50 -5.63 -22.83
N ILE A 109 -8.51 -5.07 -22.17
CA ILE A 109 -9.31 -5.81 -21.19
C ILE A 109 -10.67 -6.19 -21.77
N PHE A 110 -11.08 -7.46 -21.58
CA PHE A 110 -12.39 -7.95 -21.98
C PHE A 110 -13.08 -8.77 -20.87
N ASN A 111 -14.37 -9.02 -20.96
CA ASN A 111 -15.14 -9.83 -20.00
C ASN A 111 -15.94 -10.94 -20.71
N ASP A 112 -16.69 -11.75 -19.95
CA ASP A 112 -17.50 -12.85 -20.46
C ASP A 112 -18.65 -12.41 -21.38
N LYS A 113 -19.03 -11.13 -21.35
CA LYS A 113 -20.04 -10.54 -22.24
C LYS A 113 -19.47 -10.02 -23.55
N THR A 114 -18.14 -9.97 -23.69
CA THR A 114 -17.48 -9.61 -24.95
C THR A 114 -17.65 -10.75 -25.95
N LYS A 115 -18.22 -10.46 -27.12
CA LYS A 115 -18.51 -11.45 -28.17
C LYS A 115 -17.42 -11.39 -29.24
N TRP A 116 -16.69 -12.48 -29.39
CA TRP A 116 -15.62 -12.60 -30.37
C TRP A 116 -16.09 -13.36 -31.63
N PRO A 117 -15.44 -13.21 -32.78
CA PRO A 117 -15.70 -14.05 -33.96
C PRO A 117 -15.43 -15.52 -33.64
N LYS A 118 -16.06 -16.44 -34.42
CA LYS A 118 -15.79 -17.88 -34.30
C LYS A 118 -14.29 -18.16 -34.46
N ASN A 119 -13.73 -18.98 -33.59
CA ASN A 119 -12.32 -19.39 -33.58
C ASN A 119 -11.30 -18.26 -33.30
N PHE A 120 -11.72 -17.09 -32.85
CA PHE A 120 -10.79 -16.02 -32.44
C PHE A 120 -10.40 -16.13 -30.96
N ASN A 121 -9.12 -16.25 -30.67
CA ASN A 121 -8.61 -16.28 -29.27
C ASN A 121 -7.99 -14.93 -28.91
N PRO A 122 -8.66 -14.10 -28.10
CA PRO A 122 -8.13 -12.79 -27.69
C PRO A 122 -6.87 -12.87 -26.83
N LEU A 123 -6.71 -13.97 -26.05
CA LEU A 123 -5.56 -14.14 -25.17
C LEU A 123 -4.25 -14.31 -25.95
N SER A 124 -4.29 -15.00 -27.10
CA SER A 124 -3.12 -15.17 -27.97
C SER A 124 -2.70 -13.86 -28.66
N HIS A 125 -3.55 -12.84 -28.66
CA HIS A 125 -3.28 -11.50 -29.18
C HIS A 125 -2.94 -10.48 -28.09
N GLY A 126 -2.69 -10.95 -26.85
CA GLY A 126 -2.26 -10.13 -25.72
C GLY A 126 -3.38 -9.50 -24.89
N ALA A 127 -4.67 -9.80 -25.19
CA ALA A 127 -5.78 -9.33 -24.36
C ALA A 127 -5.81 -10.02 -22.98
N ARG A 128 -6.40 -9.34 -22.00
CA ARG A 128 -6.56 -9.87 -20.64
C ARG A 128 -8.03 -9.99 -20.28
N LYS A 129 -8.40 -11.14 -19.73
CA LYS A 129 -9.76 -11.30 -19.20
C LYS A 129 -9.93 -10.45 -17.95
N TYR A 130 -10.87 -9.50 -18.00
CA TYR A 130 -11.26 -8.70 -16.84
C TYR A 130 -11.94 -9.61 -15.80
N LYS A 131 -11.23 -9.90 -14.75
CA LYS A 131 -11.85 -10.49 -13.56
C LYS A 131 -12.48 -9.32 -12.78
N LEU A 132 -13.79 -9.32 -12.65
CA LEU A 132 -14.45 -8.51 -11.62
C LEU A 132 -13.80 -8.93 -10.29
N ILE A 133 -12.84 -8.13 -9.83
CA ILE A 133 -12.52 -8.15 -8.41
C ILE A 133 -13.82 -7.64 -7.81
N LYS A 134 -14.68 -8.56 -7.32
CA LYS A 134 -15.80 -8.18 -6.45
C LYS A 134 -15.19 -7.19 -5.49
N LYS A 135 -15.59 -5.90 -5.55
CA LYS A 135 -15.19 -4.95 -4.50
C LYS A 135 -15.53 -5.70 -3.22
N LYS A 136 -14.50 -6.17 -2.51
CA LYS A 136 -14.72 -6.70 -1.16
C LYS A 136 -15.47 -5.58 -0.48
N VAL A 137 -16.70 -5.84 -0.09
CA VAL A 137 -17.53 -4.87 0.63
C VAL A 137 -16.62 -4.38 1.75
N GLU A 138 -16.22 -3.11 1.68
CA GLU A 138 -15.27 -2.54 2.62
C GLU A 138 -15.85 -2.76 4.00
N LYS A 139 -15.25 -3.63 4.79
CA LYS A 139 -15.73 -3.93 6.13
C LYS A 139 -15.77 -2.63 6.89
N LYS A 140 -16.95 -2.17 7.26
CA LYS A 140 -17.12 -0.95 8.07
C LYS A 140 -16.31 -1.14 9.36
N LEU A 141 -15.52 -0.14 9.73
CA LEU A 141 -14.82 -0.15 11.00
C LEU A 141 -15.81 -0.24 12.16
N SER A 142 -15.50 -1.07 13.15
CA SER A 142 -16.21 -1.14 14.42
C SER A 142 -16.11 0.19 15.19
N LYS A 143 -16.95 0.38 16.20
CA LYS A 143 -16.91 1.59 17.06
C LYS A 143 -15.51 1.80 17.68
N LEU A 144 -14.86 0.72 18.13
CA LEU A 144 -13.51 0.78 18.68
C LEU A 144 -12.46 1.15 17.62
N GLU A 145 -12.52 0.53 16.43
CA GLU A 145 -11.60 0.85 15.33
C GLU A 145 -11.73 2.30 14.87
N LYS A 146 -12.95 2.84 14.82
CA LYS A 146 -13.18 4.27 14.55
C LYS A 146 -12.59 5.18 15.64
N LYS A 147 -12.73 4.80 16.92
CA LYS A 147 -12.12 5.51 18.04
C LYS A 147 -10.59 5.51 17.92
N ILE A 148 -9.98 4.35 17.64
CA ILE A 148 -8.53 4.24 17.44
C ILE A 148 -8.09 5.12 16.27
N LEU A 149 -8.78 5.06 15.14
CA LEU A 149 -8.49 5.89 13.96
C LEU A 149 -8.49 7.38 14.32
N HIS A 150 -9.50 7.84 15.05
CA HIS A 150 -9.60 9.22 15.53
C HIS A 150 -8.43 9.59 16.44
N GLU A 151 -8.12 8.74 17.42
CA GLU A 151 -7.02 9.01 18.36
C GLU A 151 -5.66 9.10 17.66
N LEU A 152 -5.41 8.23 16.68
CA LEU A 152 -4.15 8.26 15.92
C LEU A 152 -4.00 9.49 15.02
N THR A 153 -5.09 10.11 14.60
CA THR A 153 -5.09 11.26 13.66
C THR A 153 -5.38 12.58 14.37
N ALA A 154 -6.60 12.80 14.80
CA ALA A 154 -7.11 14.04 15.38
C ALA A 154 -6.97 14.09 16.91
N GLY A 155 -6.85 12.94 17.59
CA GLY A 155 -6.73 12.82 19.03
C GLY A 155 -5.29 12.95 19.55
N LYS A 156 -4.92 12.05 20.46
CA LYS A 156 -3.63 12.06 21.17
C LYS A 156 -2.44 11.63 20.31
N GLY A 157 -2.65 10.97 19.18
CA GLY A 157 -1.62 10.40 18.33
C GLY A 157 -1.30 8.94 18.65
N PHE A 158 -1.84 8.40 19.74
CA PHE A 158 -1.69 7.00 20.14
C PHE A 158 -2.95 6.44 20.78
N TYR A 159 -3.01 5.11 20.86
CA TYR A 159 -4.06 4.38 21.56
C TYR A 159 -3.51 3.10 22.19
N VAL A 160 -3.96 2.78 23.40
CA VAL A 160 -3.57 1.56 24.12
C VAL A 160 -4.77 0.64 24.24
N ILE A 161 -4.64 -0.57 23.68
CA ILE A 161 -5.61 -1.65 23.85
C ILE A 161 -5.08 -2.56 24.96
N LYS A 162 -5.75 -2.54 26.10
CA LYS A 162 -5.33 -3.32 27.28
C LYS A 162 -5.61 -4.82 27.06
N ASN A 163 -4.70 -5.67 27.52
CA ASN A 163 -4.85 -7.14 27.61
C ASN A 163 -5.32 -7.82 26.31
N TYR A 164 -4.81 -7.37 25.17
CA TYR A 164 -5.20 -7.90 23.87
C TYR A 164 -4.72 -9.35 23.65
N PHE A 165 -3.47 -9.62 24.01
CA PHE A 165 -2.89 -10.96 23.97
C PHE A 165 -2.95 -11.62 25.33
N SER A 166 -3.25 -12.91 25.37
CA SER A 166 -3.31 -13.67 26.62
C SER A 166 -1.93 -13.74 27.30
N LYS A 167 -1.94 -13.80 28.64
CA LYS A 167 -0.71 -13.94 29.46
C LYS A 167 0.12 -15.16 29.04
N LYS A 168 -0.52 -16.29 28.70
CA LYS A 168 0.15 -17.52 28.21
C LYS A 168 0.95 -17.27 26.94
N LYS A 169 0.37 -16.56 25.96
CA LYS A 169 1.05 -16.19 24.70
C LYS A 169 2.26 -15.31 24.96
N ILE A 170 2.09 -14.28 25.77
CA ILE A 170 3.17 -13.33 26.08
C ILE A 170 4.31 -14.00 26.85
N LYS A 171 4.02 -14.82 27.84
CA LYS A 171 5.05 -15.62 28.55
C LYS A 171 5.82 -16.52 27.57
N LYS A 172 5.13 -17.17 26.62
CA LYS A 172 5.78 -17.99 25.56
C LYS A 172 6.72 -17.14 24.71
N ALA A 173 6.24 -16.01 24.16
CA ALA A 173 7.06 -15.12 23.34
C ALA A 173 8.30 -14.61 24.09
N PHE A 174 8.12 -14.18 25.33
CA PHE A 174 9.21 -13.71 26.18
C PHE A 174 10.27 -14.80 26.44
N LYS A 175 9.83 -16.04 26.81
CA LYS A 175 10.73 -17.17 27.03
C LYS A 175 11.55 -17.52 25.77
N LEU A 176 10.94 -17.48 24.60
CA LEU A 176 11.63 -17.73 23.33
C LEU A 176 12.72 -16.70 23.04
N ILE A 177 12.44 -15.43 23.32
CA ILE A 177 13.43 -14.36 23.17
C ILE A 177 14.58 -14.53 24.16
N LEU A 178 14.29 -14.78 25.43
CA LEU A 178 15.34 -15.04 26.44
C LEU A 178 16.20 -16.23 26.08
N ASN A 179 15.61 -17.33 25.61
CA ASN A 179 16.36 -18.51 25.16
C ASN A 179 17.29 -18.19 23.99
N LYS A 180 16.82 -17.35 23.04
CA LYS A 180 17.65 -16.92 21.93
C LYS A 180 18.80 -16.02 22.40
N ILE A 181 18.54 -15.06 23.28
CA ILE A 181 19.56 -14.20 23.88
C ILE A 181 20.62 -15.05 24.62
N ASN A 182 20.20 -16.05 25.40
CA ASN A 182 21.11 -16.91 26.15
C ASN A 182 21.99 -17.80 25.27
N LYS A 183 21.52 -18.18 24.08
CA LYS A 183 22.30 -18.97 23.10
C LYS A 183 23.28 -18.10 22.30
N ASP A 184 23.04 -16.81 22.17
CA ASP A 184 23.88 -15.90 21.44
C ASP A 184 25.03 -15.39 22.32
N LYS A 185 26.27 -15.86 22.03
CA LYS A 185 27.47 -15.52 22.82
C LYS A 185 27.73 -14.00 22.87
N VAL A 186 27.50 -13.30 21.75
CA VAL A 186 27.72 -11.84 21.65
C VAL A 186 26.70 -11.10 22.52
N TRP A 187 25.41 -11.48 22.41
CA TRP A 187 24.34 -10.92 23.22
C TRP A 187 24.53 -11.20 24.70
N ARG A 188 24.89 -12.43 25.05
CA ARG A 188 25.14 -12.83 26.43
C ARG A 188 26.27 -12.03 27.05
N LYS A 189 27.34 -11.76 26.32
CA LYS A 189 28.46 -10.91 26.77
C LYS A 189 28.02 -9.48 27.00
N LYS A 190 27.30 -8.88 26.03
CA LYS A 190 26.73 -7.53 26.16
C LYS A 190 25.71 -7.44 27.30
N TYR A 191 24.86 -8.44 27.46
CA TYR A 191 23.84 -8.51 28.47
C TYR A 191 24.39 -8.67 29.90
N LYS A 192 25.50 -9.39 30.07
CA LYS A 192 26.20 -9.52 31.36
C LYS A 192 27.06 -8.30 31.73
N ASN A 193 27.54 -7.57 30.75
CA ASN A 193 28.46 -6.45 30.95
C ASN A 193 27.78 -5.07 30.82
N PHE A 194 26.46 -5.02 30.78
CA PHE A 194 25.73 -3.75 30.57
C PHE A 194 25.94 -2.72 31.68
N SER A 195 26.25 -3.15 32.90
CA SER A 195 26.49 -2.26 34.05
C SER A 195 27.71 -1.35 33.90
N ARG A 196 28.64 -1.70 33.02
CA ARG A 196 29.90 -0.97 32.82
C ARG A 196 29.81 0.12 31.74
N ASP A 197 28.91 -0.02 30.77
CA ASP A 197 28.73 0.96 29.70
C ASP A 197 27.36 1.62 29.76
N LYS A 198 27.29 2.71 30.56
CA LYS A 198 26.05 3.46 30.83
C LYS A 198 25.47 4.19 29.59
N LYS A 199 26.12 4.13 28.42
CA LYS A 199 25.73 4.94 27.25
C LYS A 199 24.61 4.34 26.43
N ILE A 200 24.57 3.01 26.22
CA ILE A 200 23.56 2.36 25.39
C ILE A 200 23.13 1.04 26.02
N ASN A 201 22.10 1.08 26.85
CA ASN A 201 21.49 -0.11 27.44
C ASN A 201 20.15 -0.46 26.78
N GLN A 202 20.08 -0.32 25.45
CA GLN A 202 18.92 -0.65 24.63
C GLN A 202 19.35 -1.57 23.49
N PHE A 203 18.62 -2.68 23.31
CA PHE A 203 18.97 -3.69 22.33
C PHE A 203 17.77 -4.09 21.49
N TYR A 204 18.04 -4.39 20.21
CA TYR A 204 17.08 -4.91 19.27
C TYR A 204 17.44 -6.35 18.90
N HIS A 205 16.45 -7.19 18.73
CA HIS A 205 16.63 -8.54 18.27
C HIS A 205 15.71 -8.79 17.08
N TYR A 206 16.30 -9.22 15.98
CA TYR A 206 15.64 -9.36 14.69
C TYR A 206 15.30 -10.82 14.39
N ASN A 207 14.67 -11.05 13.24
CA ASN A 207 14.33 -12.36 12.70
C ASN A 207 13.40 -13.18 13.62
N LEU A 208 12.43 -12.50 14.22
CA LEU A 208 11.50 -13.08 15.18
C LEU A 208 10.53 -14.07 14.53
N LEU A 209 10.13 -13.82 13.28
CA LEU A 209 9.12 -14.62 12.58
C LEU A 209 9.55 -16.08 12.39
N ASN A 210 10.86 -16.33 12.33
CA ASN A 210 11.41 -17.68 12.22
C ASN A 210 11.52 -18.42 13.56
N LEU A 211 11.30 -17.76 14.69
CA LEU A 211 11.39 -18.39 16.01
C LEU A 211 10.15 -19.20 16.35
N ASP A 212 8.98 -18.65 16.16
CA ASP A 212 7.70 -19.30 16.47
C ASP A 212 6.54 -18.53 15.84
N LYS A 213 5.45 -19.25 15.56
CA LYS A 213 4.19 -18.67 15.04
C LYS A 213 3.59 -17.57 15.91
N ILE A 214 3.94 -17.49 17.19
CA ILE A 214 3.47 -16.44 18.07
C ILE A 214 3.89 -15.06 17.55
N PHE A 215 5.09 -14.92 16.96
CA PHE A 215 5.55 -13.65 16.41
C PHE A 215 4.82 -13.27 15.12
N VAL A 216 4.32 -14.26 14.38
CA VAL A 216 3.40 -14.04 13.25
C VAL A 216 2.07 -13.46 13.74
N GLU A 217 1.59 -13.89 14.91
CA GLU A 217 0.39 -13.30 15.52
C GLU A 217 0.64 -11.88 16.06
N LEU A 218 1.82 -11.64 16.66
CA LEU A 218 2.17 -10.33 17.25
C LEU A 218 2.36 -9.24 16.18
N ILE A 219 2.85 -9.59 14.98
CA ILE A 219 3.07 -8.61 13.90
C ILE A 219 1.76 -8.19 13.21
N GLN A 220 0.67 -8.96 13.31
CA GLN A 220 -0.56 -8.73 12.56
C GLN A 220 -1.85 -8.71 13.41
N PRO A 221 -1.92 -7.95 14.52
CA PRO A 221 -3.16 -7.83 15.29
C PRO A 221 -4.29 -7.33 14.38
N LYS A 222 -5.36 -8.10 14.25
CA LYS A 222 -6.45 -7.83 13.30
C LYS A 222 -7.03 -6.41 13.41
N ILE A 223 -7.19 -5.92 14.63
CA ILE A 223 -7.71 -4.56 14.88
C ILE A 223 -6.77 -3.49 14.32
N ALA A 224 -5.45 -3.67 14.49
CA ALA A 224 -4.46 -2.73 13.96
C ALA A 224 -4.43 -2.80 12.42
N MET A 225 -4.49 -3.99 11.83
CA MET A 225 -4.50 -4.17 10.39
C MET A 225 -5.70 -3.45 9.74
N ASN A 226 -6.89 -3.53 10.36
CA ASN A 226 -8.08 -2.84 9.86
C ASN A 226 -7.94 -1.31 9.91
N VAL A 227 -7.37 -0.77 10.98
CA VAL A 227 -7.15 0.67 11.14
C VAL A 227 -6.05 1.16 10.17
N TYR A 228 -4.95 0.42 10.05
CA TYR A 228 -3.81 0.82 9.22
C TYR A 228 -4.13 0.78 7.72
N LYS A 229 -5.05 -0.08 7.28
CA LYS A 229 -5.60 0.01 5.93
C LYS A 229 -6.20 1.38 5.60
N LYS A 230 -6.84 2.01 6.58
CA LYS A 230 -7.43 3.34 6.40
C LYS A 230 -6.40 4.48 6.47
N LEU A 231 -5.31 4.27 7.18
CA LEU A 231 -4.25 5.27 7.37
C LEU A 231 -3.17 5.20 6.29
N LEU A 232 -2.73 3.99 5.94
CA LEU A 232 -1.58 3.73 5.08
C LEU A 232 -1.97 3.20 3.69
N GLY A 233 -3.28 2.98 3.46
CA GLY A 233 -3.79 2.39 2.23
C GLY A 233 -3.90 0.86 2.28
N GLU A 234 -4.67 0.29 1.34
CA GLU A 234 -5.00 -1.15 1.29
C GLU A 234 -3.78 -2.08 1.16
N ARG A 235 -2.66 -1.56 0.64
CA ARG A 235 -1.45 -2.33 0.33
C ARG A 235 -0.26 -2.00 1.22
N PHE A 236 -0.49 -1.49 2.43
CA PHE A 236 0.60 -1.21 3.36
C PHE A 236 1.39 -2.48 3.69
N ILE A 237 2.67 -2.29 4.04
CA ILE A 237 3.61 -3.37 4.39
C ILE A 237 4.21 -3.15 5.77
N CYS A 238 4.89 -4.16 6.29
CA CYS A 238 5.73 -4.02 7.49
C CYS A 238 7.15 -3.65 7.07
N GLY A 239 7.61 -2.48 7.49
CA GLY A 239 8.96 -1.99 7.18
C GLY A 239 10.02 -2.43 8.16
N PHE A 240 9.60 -2.86 9.36
CA PHE A 240 10.50 -3.25 10.45
C PHE A 240 9.76 -4.10 11.48
N PHE A 241 10.37 -5.17 11.98
CA PHE A 241 9.86 -5.95 13.09
C PHE A 241 10.98 -6.55 13.95
N SER A 242 11.01 -6.18 15.21
CA SER A 242 12.05 -6.63 16.15
C SER A 242 11.52 -6.71 17.59
N THR A 243 12.38 -7.18 18.50
CA THR A 243 12.22 -6.83 19.90
C THR A 243 12.96 -5.52 20.20
N ASN A 244 12.50 -4.83 21.24
CA ASN A 244 13.24 -3.77 21.89
C ASN A 244 13.38 -4.15 23.37
N CYS A 245 14.62 -4.23 23.83
CA CYS A 245 14.95 -4.51 25.21
C CYS A 245 15.64 -3.31 25.83
N LEU A 246 15.09 -2.79 26.90
CA LEU A 246 15.68 -1.74 27.70
C LEU A 246 16.19 -2.34 29.01
N LEU A 247 17.51 -2.31 29.21
CA LEU A 247 18.16 -2.89 30.36
C LEU A 247 18.07 -1.97 31.59
N PRO A 248 18.31 -2.52 32.80
CA PRO A 248 18.48 -1.70 34.01
C PRO A 248 19.51 -0.59 33.82
N GLY A 249 19.27 0.58 34.39
CA GLY A 249 20.15 1.75 34.26
C GLY A 249 20.19 2.41 32.88
N ALA A 250 19.38 1.97 31.93
CA ALA A 250 19.34 2.55 30.59
C ALA A 250 18.79 3.99 30.61
N ARG A 251 19.47 4.90 29.89
CA ARG A 251 19.05 6.32 29.78
C ARG A 251 17.79 6.54 28.94
N GLY A 252 17.33 5.51 28.23
CA GLY A 252 16.25 5.61 27.24
C GLY A 252 16.68 6.35 25.98
N GLN A 253 15.71 6.73 25.16
CA GLN A 253 15.95 7.43 23.89
C GLN A 253 15.75 8.93 24.03
N LEU A 254 16.36 9.69 23.11
CA LEU A 254 15.95 11.09 22.91
C LEU A 254 14.55 11.11 22.29
N PRO A 255 13.74 12.12 22.60
CA PRO A 255 12.49 12.36 21.92
C PRO A 255 12.67 12.50 20.41
N HIS A 256 11.86 11.78 19.65
CA HIS A 256 11.90 11.75 18.20
C HIS A 256 10.51 11.46 17.63
N CYS A 257 10.37 11.56 16.33
CA CYS A 257 9.30 10.92 15.56
C CYS A 257 9.93 9.98 14.53
N ASP A 258 9.17 8.96 14.15
CA ASP A 258 9.62 7.94 13.22
C ASP A 258 9.30 8.28 11.76
N TYR A 259 9.30 9.58 11.39
CA TYR A 259 8.82 10.01 10.10
C TYR A 259 9.56 11.24 9.59
N PRO A 260 9.89 11.29 8.31
CA PRO A 260 10.22 10.15 7.43
C PRO A 260 11.60 9.59 7.82
N TYR A 261 11.89 8.33 7.49
CA TYR A 261 13.24 7.73 7.67
C TYR A 261 14.28 8.24 6.68
N ILE A 262 14.13 9.42 6.21
CA ILE A 262 15.04 10.06 5.27
C ILE A 262 15.52 11.31 6.00
N ASP A 263 16.82 11.52 6.05
CA ASP A 263 17.46 12.73 6.60
C ASP A 263 17.12 13.99 5.74
N ILE A 264 15.83 14.19 5.48
CA ILE A 264 15.36 15.31 4.64
C ILE A 264 15.11 16.56 5.47
N ALA A 265 14.93 16.42 6.77
CA ALA A 265 14.66 17.56 7.63
C ALA A 265 15.53 17.50 8.88
N LYS A 266 16.10 18.63 9.27
CA LYS A 266 16.82 18.81 10.53
C LYS A 266 15.84 18.96 11.70
N PRO A 267 16.29 18.72 12.95
CA PRO A 267 15.45 18.95 14.11
C PRO A 267 14.81 20.35 14.07
N GLY A 268 13.50 20.42 14.20
CA GLY A 268 12.73 21.65 14.18
C GLY A 268 12.24 22.13 12.83
N GLU A 269 12.77 21.60 11.74
CA GLU A 269 12.24 21.90 10.40
C GLU A 269 10.87 21.22 10.20
N LYS A 270 10.00 21.88 9.45
CA LYS A 270 8.76 21.26 8.97
C LYS A 270 9.14 20.10 8.06
N ILE A 271 8.47 18.98 8.25
CA ILE A 271 8.57 17.87 7.32
C ILE A 271 8.02 18.35 5.98
N PRO A 272 8.82 18.31 4.88
CA PRO A 272 8.48 18.98 3.62
C PRO A 272 7.26 18.38 2.91
N PHE A 273 6.70 17.33 3.45
CA PHE A 273 5.54 16.63 2.89
C PHE A 273 4.27 16.90 3.71
N ASP A 274 3.82 18.15 3.74
CA ASP A 274 2.40 18.42 4.02
C ASP A 274 1.64 18.03 2.75
N LEU A 275 1.67 16.73 2.47
CA LEU A 275 1.07 16.17 1.27
C LEU A 275 -0.45 16.09 1.45
N ASN A 276 -1.11 17.19 1.19
CA ASN A 276 -2.49 17.20 0.69
C ASN A 276 -2.54 16.51 -0.70
N ILE A 277 -2.07 15.27 -0.79
CA ILE A 277 -1.99 14.51 -2.05
C ILE A 277 -3.34 13.89 -2.43
N SER A 278 -4.39 14.33 -1.98
CA SER A 278 -5.61 13.86 -2.58
C SER A 278 -6.59 14.96 -2.58
N GLY A 279 -6.99 15.54 -3.59
CA GLY A 279 -8.05 16.54 -3.70
C GLY A 279 -9.30 16.30 -2.81
N HIS A 280 -9.13 15.60 -1.71
CA HIS A 280 -10.01 15.32 -0.58
C HIS A 280 -9.51 16.17 0.57
N ILE A 281 -10.07 17.35 0.67
CA ILE A 281 -9.93 18.29 1.78
C ILE A 281 -9.88 17.52 3.12
N GLY A 282 -8.75 17.60 3.85
CA GLY A 282 -8.62 17.17 5.24
C GLY A 282 -8.08 15.77 5.52
N LYS A 283 -7.60 14.98 4.56
CA LYS A 283 -6.96 13.69 4.81
C LYS A 283 -5.45 13.79 4.66
N ARG A 284 -4.74 13.93 5.78
CA ARG A 284 -3.28 13.84 5.80
C ARG A 284 -2.85 12.41 5.44
N PHE A 285 -1.89 12.29 4.54
CA PHE A 285 -1.31 11.01 4.17
C PHE A 285 -0.26 10.63 5.21
N LEU A 286 -0.40 9.44 5.81
CA LEU A 286 0.57 8.93 6.77
C LEU A 286 1.56 7.99 6.08
N PHE A 287 2.84 8.16 6.37
CA PHE A 287 3.89 7.27 5.86
C PHE A 287 4.33 6.22 6.87
N ASN A 288 3.86 6.31 8.11
CA ASN A 288 4.28 5.40 9.16
C ASN A 288 3.25 5.29 10.28
N CYS A 289 3.04 4.07 10.75
CA CYS A 289 2.36 3.76 11.99
C CYS A 289 3.14 2.68 12.73
N GLN A 290 3.08 2.69 14.05
CA GLN A 290 3.82 1.76 14.91
C GLN A 290 2.89 0.92 15.76
N ILE A 291 3.32 -0.33 16.02
CA ILE A 291 2.75 -1.19 17.05
C ILE A 291 3.85 -1.57 18.03
N VAL A 292 3.60 -1.32 19.32
CA VAL A 292 4.41 -1.87 20.39
C VAL A 292 3.58 -2.85 21.20
N VAL A 293 4.09 -4.08 21.39
CA VAL A 293 3.47 -5.09 22.26
C VAL A 293 4.41 -5.34 23.44
N PRO A 294 4.09 -4.83 24.63
CA PRO A 294 4.85 -5.13 25.86
C PRO A 294 4.88 -6.63 26.15
N LEU A 295 6.07 -7.18 26.34
CA LEU A 295 6.30 -8.56 26.78
C LEU A 295 6.57 -8.66 28.28
N THR A 296 6.97 -7.53 28.90
CA THR A 296 7.01 -7.28 30.35
C THR A 296 6.10 -6.11 30.66
N ASP A 297 5.66 -5.97 31.90
CA ASP A 297 4.88 -4.81 32.33
C ASP A 297 5.74 -3.53 32.18
N PHE A 298 5.15 -2.49 31.61
CA PHE A 298 5.76 -1.16 31.57
C PHE A 298 5.30 -0.36 32.77
N ASN A 299 6.22 0.28 33.47
CA ASN A 299 5.95 1.20 34.56
C ASN A 299 6.85 2.44 34.48
N PHE A 300 6.71 3.37 35.41
CA PHE A 300 7.43 4.63 35.38
C PHE A 300 8.94 4.46 35.65
N ASP A 301 9.30 3.39 36.35
CA ASP A 301 10.68 3.15 36.80
C ASP A 301 11.49 2.32 35.81
N ASN A 302 10.82 1.44 35.02
CA ASN A 302 11.52 0.52 34.11
C ASN A 302 11.57 0.99 32.65
N GLY A 303 11.26 2.26 32.38
CA GLY A 303 11.43 2.84 31.07
C GLY A 303 10.24 2.62 30.13
N THR A 304 9.03 2.92 30.60
CA THR A 304 7.83 2.95 29.73
C THR A 304 8.02 3.87 28.52
N THR A 305 7.17 3.78 27.54
CA THR A 305 7.17 4.73 26.40
C THR A 305 6.55 6.05 26.85
N GLY A 306 7.26 7.14 26.66
CA GLY A 306 6.76 8.49 26.82
C GLY A 306 6.19 9.03 25.53
N PHE A 307 5.05 9.70 25.59
CA PHE A 307 4.35 10.31 24.45
C PHE A 307 4.10 11.80 24.67
N ARG A 308 4.31 12.60 23.64
CA ARG A 308 3.86 13.99 23.62
C ARG A 308 2.50 14.06 22.89
N SER A 309 1.41 13.92 23.63
CA SER A 309 0.05 13.87 23.06
C SER A 309 -0.22 15.04 22.11
N GLY A 310 -0.74 14.73 20.93
CA GLY A 310 -1.12 15.72 19.92
C GLY A 310 0.03 16.25 19.06
N SER A 311 1.29 15.89 19.36
CA SER A 311 2.46 16.39 18.61
C SER A 311 2.52 15.93 17.14
N GLN A 312 1.82 14.86 16.77
CA GLN A 312 1.69 14.44 15.36
C GLN A 312 1.07 15.54 14.47
N LYS A 313 0.37 16.49 15.10
CA LYS A 313 -0.25 17.63 14.39
C LYS A 313 0.76 18.70 13.99
N TYR A 314 1.94 18.72 14.61
CA TYR A 314 2.98 19.71 14.34
C TYR A 314 3.69 19.46 13.02
N CYS A 315 3.71 18.22 12.51
CA CYS A 315 4.40 17.82 11.29
C CYS A 315 5.86 18.31 11.25
N LYS A 316 6.56 18.24 12.38
CA LYS A 316 7.98 18.61 12.52
C LYS A 316 8.69 17.67 13.48
N PHE A 317 10.02 17.59 13.38
CA PHE A 317 10.85 16.95 14.39
C PHE A 317 10.93 17.79 15.66
N PRO A 318 11.05 17.16 16.86
CA PRO A 318 11.26 17.90 18.09
C PRO A 318 12.62 18.63 18.07
N GLN A 319 12.66 19.84 18.62
CA GLN A 319 13.89 20.60 18.81
C GLN A 319 14.57 20.25 20.15
N LYS A 320 15.83 20.70 20.36
CA LYS A 320 16.58 20.38 21.58
C LYS A 320 15.87 20.82 22.88
N ASP A 321 15.21 21.98 22.86
CA ASP A 321 14.42 22.49 24.01
C ASP A 321 13.16 21.66 24.27
N GLU A 322 12.66 20.96 23.25
CA GLU A 322 11.50 20.06 23.31
C GLU A 322 11.89 18.65 23.82
N PHE A 323 13.18 18.34 23.93
CA PHE A 323 13.69 17.06 24.44
C PHE A 323 13.49 16.85 25.95
N LYS A 324 12.90 17.80 26.66
CA LYS A 324 12.63 17.67 28.09
C LYS A 324 11.63 16.54 28.36
N LYS A 325 12.13 15.38 28.82
CA LYS A 325 11.34 14.15 29.03
C LYS A 325 10.18 14.35 30.02
N ARG A 326 10.27 15.29 30.94
CA ARG A 326 9.19 15.66 31.87
C ARG A 326 7.91 16.16 31.19
N LYS A 327 8.00 16.58 29.92
CA LYS A 327 6.86 16.99 29.09
C LYS A 327 6.15 15.83 28.43
N PHE A 328 6.65 14.59 28.56
CA PHE A 328 6.10 13.40 27.94
C PHE A 328 5.22 12.64 28.94
N GLU A 329 4.02 12.34 28.49
CA GLU A 329 3.06 11.54 29.25
C GLU A 329 3.53 10.09 29.33
N GLN A 330 3.49 9.50 30.50
CA GLN A 330 3.89 8.14 30.78
C GLN A 330 2.69 7.33 31.27
N TYR A 331 2.67 6.05 30.94
CA TYR A 331 1.57 5.16 31.32
C TYR A 331 2.09 3.82 31.85
N LYS A 332 1.43 3.30 32.88
CA LYS A 332 1.61 1.90 33.30
C LYS A 332 0.83 1.01 32.32
N ILE A 333 1.53 0.12 31.60
CA ILE A 333 0.94 -0.70 30.55
C ILE A 333 1.28 -2.17 30.81
N LYS A 334 0.26 -3.00 30.97
CA LYS A 334 0.44 -4.43 31.20
C LYS A 334 0.94 -5.16 29.96
N ALA A 335 1.77 -6.17 30.19
CA ALA A 335 2.24 -7.11 29.15
C ALA A 335 1.05 -7.73 28.41
N GLY A 336 1.15 -7.81 27.08
CA GLY A 336 0.06 -8.29 26.21
C GLY A 336 -0.93 -7.22 25.77
N SER A 337 -0.77 -5.97 26.21
CA SER A 337 -1.46 -4.84 25.60
C SER A 337 -0.88 -4.53 24.23
N ILE A 338 -1.61 -3.74 23.42
CA ILE A 338 -1.10 -3.17 22.16
C ILE A 338 -1.07 -1.67 22.31
N ILE A 339 0.07 -1.07 22.02
CA ILE A 339 0.22 0.36 21.88
C ILE A 339 0.30 0.65 20.38
N MET A 340 -0.65 1.40 19.85
CA MET A 340 -0.69 1.85 18.46
C MET A 340 -0.41 3.36 18.43
N PHE A 341 0.46 3.81 17.54
CA PHE A 341 0.71 5.26 17.42
C PHE A 341 1.10 5.68 16.00
N ASN A 342 0.87 6.96 15.74
CA ASN A 342 1.21 7.65 14.50
C ASN A 342 2.71 7.91 14.45
N GLY A 343 3.37 7.65 13.33
CA GLY A 343 4.81 7.86 13.19
C GLY A 343 5.27 9.32 13.39
N LEU A 344 4.39 10.30 13.18
CA LEU A 344 4.67 11.72 13.47
C LEU A 344 4.59 12.07 14.95
N LEU A 345 4.05 11.18 15.79
CA LEU A 345 3.95 11.43 17.22
C LEU A 345 5.33 11.45 17.86
N TRP A 346 5.65 12.52 18.58
CA TRP A 346 6.87 12.58 19.36
C TRP A 346 6.80 11.60 20.51
N HIS A 347 7.78 10.74 20.57
CA HIS A 347 7.86 9.71 21.58
C HIS A 347 9.31 9.36 21.92
N CYS A 348 9.49 8.61 22.99
CA CYS A 348 10.79 8.07 23.38
C CYS A 348 10.63 6.90 24.35
N SER A 349 11.63 6.05 24.46
CA SER A 349 11.79 5.21 25.65
C SER A 349 12.21 6.08 26.82
N MET A 350 11.48 6.02 27.94
CA MET A 350 11.89 6.67 29.16
C MET A 350 13.07 5.92 29.80
N PRO A 351 13.83 6.55 30.70
CA PRO A 351 14.91 5.86 31.41
C PRO A 351 14.40 4.68 32.22
N ASN A 352 15.22 3.62 32.30
CA ASN A 352 15.01 2.53 33.23
C ASN A 352 15.88 2.79 34.48
N TYR A 353 15.26 3.22 35.54
CA TYR A 353 15.92 3.55 36.82
C TYR A 353 16.10 2.35 37.75
N THR A 354 15.59 1.17 37.33
CA THR A 354 15.68 -0.03 38.16
C THR A 354 17.05 -0.71 38.03
N ASP A 355 17.45 -1.46 39.02
CA ASP A 355 18.69 -2.21 39.03
C ASP A 355 18.54 -3.63 38.45
N ASN A 356 17.31 -4.14 38.37
CA ASN A 356 17.06 -5.56 38.04
C ASN A 356 15.88 -5.82 37.10
N GLN A 357 15.12 -4.78 36.68
CA GLN A 357 13.99 -4.98 35.78
C GLN A 357 14.38 -4.70 34.32
N TYR A 358 14.09 -5.64 33.49
CA TYR A 358 14.25 -5.54 32.04
C TYR A 358 12.91 -5.20 31.40
N ARG A 359 12.89 -4.28 30.48
CA ARG A 359 11.70 -3.90 29.74
C ARG A 359 11.76 -4.42 28.31
N PHE A 360 10.99 -5.45 28.02
CA PHE A 360 10.90 -6.07 26.69
C PHE A 360 9.58 -5.73 25.99
N CYS A 361 9.66 -5.50 24.69
CA CYS A 361 8.52 -5.45 23.81
C CYS A 361 8.86 -5.98 22.42
N THR A 362 7.85 -6.29 21.61
CA THR A 362 8.02 -6.28 20.16
C THR A 362 7.64 -4.92 19.61
N LEU A 363 8.33 -4.51 18.56
CA LEU A 363 8.13 -3.26 17.85
C LEU A 363 7.93 -3.58 16.37
N GLY A 364 6.81 -3.14 15.82
CA GLY A 364 6.47 -3.27 14.39
C GLY A 364 6.18 -1.91 13.78
N GLN A 365 6.80 -1.64 12.65
CA GLN A 365 6.57 -0.46 11.84
C GLN A 365 5.80 -0.83 10.59
N TYR A 366 4.81 -0.02 10.23
CA TYR A 366 3.96 -0.21 9.07
C TYR A 366 3.99 1.02 8.20
N ILE A 367 4.21 0.81 6.91
CA ILE A 367 4.44 1.87 5.92
C ILE A 367 3.63 1.60 4.65
N PRO A 368 3.29 2.62 3.86
CA PRO A 368 2.79 2.43 2.50
C PRO A 368 3.76 1.60 1.66
N HIS A 369 3.24 0.77 0.77
CA HIS A 369 4.04 -0.17 -0.02
C HIS A 369 5.08 0.46 -0.95
N PHE A 370 4.94 1.73 -1.29
CA PHE A 370 5.89 2.46 -2.15
C PHE A 370 7.07 3.06 -1.37
N ILE A 371 7.09 2.93 -0.05
CA ILE A 371 8.22 3.31 0.80
C ILE A 371 9.13 2.10 0.98
N LYS A 372 10.44 2.30 0.80
CA LYS A 372 11.43 1.26 1.01
C LYS A 372 11.45 0.85 2.48
N PRO A 373 11.29 -0.45 2.82
CA PRO A 373 11.35 -0.92 4.20
C PRO A 373 12.78 -0.80 4.76
N MET A 374 12.90 -0.59 6.07
CA MET A 374 14.19 -0.60 6.76
C MET A 374 14.86 -1.97 6.73
N HIS A 375 14.05 -3.04 6.76
CA HIS A 375 14.50 -4.41 6.74
C HIS A 375 13.75 -5.20 5.66
N ASP A 376 14.46 -6.00 4.91
CA ASP A 376 13.85 -6.96 3.99
C ASP A 376 13.30 -8.16 4.75
N LEU A 377 12.16 -7.96 5.38
CA LEU A 377 11.49 -9.01 6.16
C LEU A 377 11.10 -10.20 5.29
N ARG A 378 10.89 -10.00 4.00
CA ARG A 378 10.52 -11.06 3.06
C ARG A 378 11.68 -12.04 2.84
N GLU A 379 12.87 -11.53 2.60
CA GLU A 379 14.07 -12.36 2.44
C GLU A 379 14.54 -12.95 3.78
N MET A 380 14.34 -12.22 4.87
CA MET A 380 14.70 -12.70 6.21
C MET A 380 13.77 -13.81 6.76
N THR A 381 12.55 -13.94 6.23
CA THR A 381 11.53 -14.86 6.76
C THR A 381 11.44 -16.12 5.90
N ASN A 382 11.40 -17.29 6.55
CA ASN A 382 11.23 -18.56 5.86
C ASN A 382 9.98 -18.54 4.96
N LYS A 383 10.17 -18.85 3.68
CA LYS A 383 9.12 -18.81 2.65
C LYS A 383 7.91 -19.68 2.99
N LYS A 384 8.12 -20.81 3.71
CA LYS A 384 7.02 -21.69 4.17
C LYS A 384 6.13 -20.98 5.21
N ILE A 385 6.70 -20.17 6.10
CA ILE A 385 5.94 -19.39 7.09
C ILE A 385 5.03 -18.38 6.37
N ILE A 386 5.59 -17.67 5.40
CA ILE A 386 4.83 -16.69 4.61
C ILE A 386 3.74 -17.38 3.80
N ALA A 387 4.06 -18.50 3.15
CA ALA A 387 3.12 -19.25 2.29
C ALA A 387 1.93 -19.80 3.08
N ASN A 388 2.17 -20.32 4.28
CA ASN A 388 1.16 -20.99 5.11
C ASN A 388 0.30 -20.02 5.93
N ASP A 389 0.66 -18.72 6.01
CA ASP A 389 -0.16 -17.75 6.74
C ASP A 389 -1.46 -17.44 6.00
N LYS A 390 -2.56 -17.51 6.76
CA LYS A 390 -3.92 -17.17 6.30
C LYS A 390 -4.34 -15.73 6.66
N GLY A 391 -3.46 -15.00 7.35
CA GLY A 391 -3.71 -13.63 7.79
C GLY A 391 -3.17 -12.57 6.82
N TYR A 392 -2.46 -11.62 7.37
CA TYR A 392 -1.90 -10.48 6.63
C TYR A 392 -0.42 -10.64 6.27
N LEU A 393 0.24 -11.72 6.67
CA LEU A 393 1.70 -11.83 6.55
C LEU A 393 2.18 -11.68 5.10
N LYS A 394 1.48 -12.28 4.11
CA LYS A 394 1.82 -12.13 2.69
C LYS A 394 1.79 -10.66 2.24
N GLN A 395 0.79 -9.91 2.70
CA GLN A 395 0.69 -8.47 2.44
C GLN A 395 1.82 -7.70 3.13
N LEU A 396 2.03 -7.98 4.43
CA LEU A 396 3.06 -7.30 5.24
C LEU A 396 4.48 -7.52 4.70
N MET A 397 4.73 -8.68 4.06
CA MET A 397 5.99 -9.00 3.39
C MET A 397 6.05 -8.50 1.93
N GLY A 398 5.05 -7.80 1.45
CA GLY A 398 5.01 -7.29 0.09
C GLY A 398 4.89 -8.37 -1.00
N VAL A 399 4.51 -9.62 -0.66
CA VAL A 399 4.45 -10.73 -1.63
C VAL A 399 3.37 -10.53 -2.68
N ASN A 400 2.25 -9.90 -2.31
CA ASN A 400 1.09 -9.68 -3.18
C ASN A 400 1.10 -8.28 -3.82
N LEU A 401 2.22 -7.58 -3.74
CA LEU A 401 2.36 -6.29 -4.38
C LEU A 401 2.71 -6.51 -5.84
N ASN A 402 1.74 -6.28 -6.71
CA ASN A 402 2.04 -6.03 -8.10
C ASN A 402 2.72 -4.67 -8.16
N TYR A 403 4.02 -4.64 -8.41
CA TYR A 403 4.71 -3.41 -8.79
C TYR A 403 3.98 -2.77 -9.98
N PRO A 404 4.07 -1.43 -10.13
CA PRO A 404 3.61 -0.78 -11.35
C PRO A 404 4.12 -1.59 -12.53
N ARG A 405 3.22 -1.94 -13.42
CA ARG A 405 3.49 -2.91 -14.49
C ARG A 405 4.72 -2.49 -15.26
N LYS A 406 5.64 -3.41 -15.52
CA LYS A 406 6.66 -3.26 -16.58
C LYS A 406 6.06 -2.82 -17.93
N SER A 407 4.73 -2.93 -18.07
CA SER A 407 3.97 -2.67 -19.28
C SER A 407 3.41 -1.25 -19.43
N LEU A 408 3.60 -0.35 -18.46
CA LEU A 408 3.21 1.06 -18.62
C LEU A 408 4.15 1.82 -19.58
N TYR A 409 5.38 1.31 -19.75
CA TYR A 409 6.33 1.84 -20.72
C TYR A 409 6.93 0.68 -21.47
N PRO A 410 6.74 0.56 -22.80
CA PRO A 410 7.51 -0.37 -23.62
C PRO A 410 8.99 -0.01 -23.47
N ASP A 411 9.86 -1.04 -23.47
CA ASP A 411 11.33 -0.91 -23.30
C ASP A 411 11.99 0.07 -24.31
N THR A 412 11.22 0.58 -25.26
CA THR A 412 11.62 1.59 -26.24
C THR A 412 11.69 3.03 -25.72
N TYR A 413 11.33 3.27 -24.44
CA TYR A 413 11.43 4.60 -23.82
C TYR A 413 12.43 4.64 -22.65
N LEU A 414 13.30 3.66 -22.54
CA LEU A 414 14.47 3.77 -21.69
C LEU A 414 15.59 4.44 -22.50
N PHE A 415 15.79 5.72 -22.27
CA PHE A 415 17.03 6.43 -22.60
C PHE A 415 18.10 6.04 -21.76
#